data_aed723a23fb75f0ced5a4e41c36bc6c6
#
_entry.id   aed723a23fb75f0ced5a4e41c36bc6c6
#
_cell.length_a   1.000
_cell.length_b   1.000
_cell.length_c   1.000
_cell.angle_alpha   90.00
_cell.angle_beta   90.00
_cell.angle_gamma   90.00
#
_symmetry.space_group_name_H-M   'P 1'
#
loop_
_entity.id
_entity.type
_entity.pdbx_description
1 polymer ?
#
loop_
_entity_poly.entity_id
_entity_poly.type
_entity_poly.pdbx_seq_one_letter_code
_entity_poly.pdbx_strand_id
1 'polypeptide(L)'
;MEVRVSPPQAGVVKTPAPLPWILWLASATCSAQTVVVQLYDYSGLSANETVRLTDTATQAFAHSGIHVVWRRCRGALPTVSAATCGGQTPINEIAMRLLSVGPPSSHPGSLGQTFATAEGGYYATVFVPSVRSQATGFGLSFDLLLGYAVAHEVGHCLLGPGHSVAGLMRGTWTREDASEIARLSLHLTKREARKAVARLTAAELAAYK
;
A
#
# COMPACT_ATOMS: atom_id res chain seq x y z
N MET A 1 78.33 61.86 -8.53
CA MET A 1 77.37 61.25 -9.48
C MET A 1 76.78 60.03 -8.77
N GLU A 2 75.67 60.26 -8.13
CA GLU A 2 75.09 59.31 -7.17
C GLU A 2 73.87 58.65 -7.83
N VAL A 3 73.94 57.35 -8.03
CA VAL A 3 72.85 56.57 -8.67
C VAL A 3 71.89 56.09 -7.59
N ARG A 4 70.71 56.66 -7.57
CA ARG A 4 69.59 56.15 -6.69
C ARG A 4 68.94 54.91 -7.32
N VAL A 5 69.03 53.80 -6.66
CA VAL A 5 68.31 52.59 -7.00
C VAL A 5 66.96 52.57 -6.21
N SER A 6 65.83 52.55 -6.92
CA SER A 6 64.49 52.42 -6.31
C SER A 6 64.20 50.98 -5.98
N PRO A 7 63.52 50.69 -4.88
CA PRO A 7 63.12 49.30 -4.50
C PRO A 7 61.93 48.80 -5.33
N PRO A 8 61.82 47.49 -5.55
CA PRO A 8 60.75 46.90 -6.32
C PRO A 8 59.41 46.96 -5.56
N GLN A 9 58.32 47.28 -6.27
CA GLN A 9 56.97 47.29 -5.77
C GLN A 9 56.46 45.84 -5.55
N ALA A 10 56.01 45.55 -4.36
CA ALA A 10 55.38 44.29 -4.01
C ALA A 10 53.99 44.18 -4.68
N GLY A 11 53.81 43.19 -5.57
CA GLY A 11 52.54 42.86 -6.22
C GLY A 11 51.52 42.31 -5.21
N VAL A 12 50.37 42.98 -5.12
CA VAL A 12 49.24 42.51 -4.30
C VAL A 12 48.61 41.31 -5.01
N VAL A 13 48.81 40.12 -4.45
CA VAL A 13 48.12 38.89 -4.88
C VAL A 13 46.67 38.96 -4.38
N LYS A 14 45.75 39.21 -5.31
CA LYS A 14 44.30 39.09 -5.02
C LYS A 14 43.93 37.61 -4.84
N THR A 15 43.64 37.22 -3.63
CA THR A 15 43.02 35.91 -3.32
C THR A 15 41.62 35.88 -3.94
N PRO A 16 41.26 34.81 -4.68
CA PRO A 16 39.88 34.66 -5.19
C PRO A 16 38.93 34.42 -4.01
N ALA A 17 37.80 35.12 -4.01
CA ALA A 17 36.76 34.96 -3.04
C ALA A 17 36.20 33.53 -3.09
N PRO A 18 35.89 32.88 -1.95
CA PRO A 18 35.28 31.56 -1.95
C PRO A 18 33.88 31.63 -2.57
N LEU A 19 33.65 30.81 -3.58
CA LEU A 19 32.34 30.61 -4.18
C LEU A 19 31.35 30.10 -3.10
N PRO A 20 30.16 30.68 -3.01
CA PRO A 20 29.15 30.17 -2.07
C PRO A 20 28.77 28.75 -2.51
N TRP A 21 28.95 27.80 -1.61
CA TRP A 21 28.42 26.44 -1.74
C TRP A 21 26.91 26.55 -1.72
N ILE A 22 26.28 26.55 -2.90
CA ILE A 22 24.85 26.41 -3.03
C ILE A 22 24.54 24.97 -2.65
N LEU A 23 24.13 24.76 -1.39
CA LEU A 23 23.51 23.53 -0.94
C LEU A 23 22.20 23.37 -1.74
N TRP A 24 22.25 22.54 -2.78
CA TRP A 24 21.04 21.98 -3.39
C TRP A 24 20.38 21.08 -2.34
N LEU A 25 19.42 21.63 -1.60
CA LEU A 25 18.46 20.84 -0.86
C LEU A 25 17.64 20.08 -1.92
N ALA A 26 18.07 18.86 -2.23
CA ALA A 26 17.24 17.91 -2.95
C ALA A 26 16.05 17.64 -2.04
N SER A 27 14.96 18.36 -2.27
CA SER A 27 13.66 18.01 -1.69
C SER A 27 13.32 16.63 -2.23
N ALA A 28 13.58 15.59 -1.44
CA ALA A 28 13.08 14.26 -1.70
C ALA A 28 11.55 14.35 -1.66
N THR A 29 10.94 14.56 -2.81
CA THR A 29 9.49 14.41 -2.96
C THR A 29 9.19 12.96 -2.62
N CYS A 30 8.64 12.73 -1.44
CA CYS A 30 8.15 11.42 -1.05
C CYS A 30 6.94 11.11 -1.94
N SER A 31 7.22 10.54 -3.13
CA SER A 31 6.18 10.08 -4.04
C SER A 31 5.49 8.90 -3.38
N ALA A 32 4.18 8.97 -3.26
CA ALA A 32 3.40 7.83 -2.77
C ALA A 32 3.56 6.67 -3.76
N GLN A 33 3.83 5.48 -3.22
CA GLN A 33 3.93 4.26 -4.02
C GLN A 33 2.54 3.77 -4.41
N THR A 34 2.35 3.39 -5.67
CA THR A 34 1.05 2.96 -6.17
C THR A 34 0.93 1.45 -6.18
N VAL A 35 -0.17 0.94 -5.64
CA VAL A 35 -0.61 -0.45 -5.78
C VAL A 35 -1.96 -0.49 -6.49
N VAL A 36 -2.07 -1.38 -7.48
CA VAL A 36 -3.33 -1.60 -8.21
C VAL A 36 -4.01 -2.84 -7.64
N VAL A 37 -5.26 -2.71 -7.22
CA VAL A 37 -6.08 -3.83 -6.74
C VAL A 37 -7.16 -4.13 -7.76
N GLN A 38 -7.04 -5.29 -8.40
CA GLN A 38 -8.05 -5.84 -9.30
C GLN A 38 -9.12 -6.55 -8.46
N LEU A 39 -10.27 -5.93 -8.31
CA LEU A 39 -11.36 -6.41 -7.48
C LEU A 39 -12.34 -7.27 -8.27
N TYR A 40 -12.41 -8.55 -7.93
CA TYR A 40 -13.34 -9.54 -8.48
C TYR A 40 -14.42 -9.84 -7.45
N ASP A 41 -15.61 -9.34 -7.66
CA ASP A 41 -16.76 -9.60 -6.78
C ASP A 41 -17.56 -10.81 -7.26
N TYR A 42 -17.48 -11.91 -6.51
CA TYR A 42 -18.30 -13.11 -6.66
C TYR A 42 -19.34 -13.23 -5.54
N SER A 43 -19.50 -12.20 -4.72
CA SER A 43 -20.43 -12.19 -3.60
C SER A 43 -21.71 -11.42 -3.87
N GLY A 44 -21.76 -10.68 -4.98
CA GLY A 44 -22.94 -9.95 -5.42
C GLY A 44 -23.18 -8.64 -4.65
N LEU A 45 -22.11 -7.92 -4.29
CA LEU A 45 -22.24 -6.62 -3.66
C LEU A 45 -22.93 -5.62 -4.58
N SER A 46 -23.76 -4.77 -4.01
CA SER A 46 -24.29 -3.60 -4.70
C SER A 46 -23.18 -2.61 -5.06
N ALA A 47 -23.47 -1.72 -6.03
CA ALA A 47 -22.54 -0.68 -6.42
C ALA A 47 -22.14 0.22 -5.23
N ASN A 48 -23.10 0.54 -4.35
CA ASN A 48 -22.86 1.37 -3.18
C ASN A 48 -21.97 0.66 -2.14
N GLU A 49 -22.21 -0.65 -1.88
CA GLU A 49 -21.34 -1.43 -0.97
C GLU A 49 -19.92 -1.50 -1.52
N THR A 50 -19.76 -1.69 -2.84
CA THR A 50 -18.43 -1.71 -3.45
C THR A 50 -17.71 -0.37 -3.34
N VAL A 51 -18.40 0.76 -3.53
CA VAL A 51 -17.80 2.10 -3.33
C VAL A 51 -17.36 2.26 -1.88
N ARG A 52 -18.24 1.99 -0.91
CA ARG A 52 -17.89 2.14 0.51
C ARG A 52 -16.73 1.25 0.94
N LEU A 53 -16.69 -0.01 0.48
CA LEU A 53 -15.56 -0.89 0.81
C LEU A 53 -14.23 -0.35 0.24
N THR A 54 -14.22 0.12 -1.03
CA THR A 54 -12.99 0.65 -1.65
C THR A 54 -12.53 1.94 -0.99
N ASP A 55 -13.44 2.83 -0.62
CA ASP A 55 -13.13 4.06 0.11
C ASP A 55 -12.56 3.75 1.50
N THR A 56 -13.20 2.83 2.23
CA THR A 56 -12.73 2.39 3.54
C THR A 56 -11.35 1.73 3.46
N ALA A 57 -11.14 0.82 2.49
CA ALA A 57 -9.86 0.16 2.31
C ALA A 57 -8.76 1.17 1.92
N THR A 58 -9.07 2.16 1.09
CA THR A 58 -8.15 3.27 0.78
C THR A 58 -7.79 4.07 2.02
N GLN A 59 -8.79 4.38 2.86
CA GLN A 59 -8.59 5.11 4.10
C GLN A 59 -7.70 4.34 5.09
N ALA A 60 -7.78 3.01 5.14
CA ALA A 60 -6.92 2.18 5.99
C ALA A 60 -5.42 2.33 5.63
N PHE A 61 -5.09 2.71 4.39
CA PHE A 61 -3.73 3.03 3.95
C PHE A 61 -3.39 4.52 4.06
N ALA A 62 -4.28 5.37 4.60
CA ALA A 62 -3.96 6.77 4.83
C ALA A 62 -2.68 6.89 5.68
N HIS A 63 -1.86 7.89 5.37
CA HIS A 63 -0.56 8.15 6.04
C HIS A 63 0.51 7.06 5.88
N SER A 64 0.26 6.00 5.07
CA SER A 64 1.26 4.93 4.83
C SER A 64 2.26 5.26 3.73
N GLY A 65 2.02 6.27 2.91
CA GLY A 65 2.77 6.54 1.69
C GLY A 65 2.41 5.59 0.53
N ILE A 66 1.28 4.89 0.64
CA ILE A 66 0.76 3.97 -0.38
C ILE A 66 -0.52 4.56 -0.95
N HIS A 67 -0.58 4.66 -2.27
CA HIS A 67 -1.77 5.03 -3.03
C HIS A 67 -2.39 3.77 -3.63
N VAL A 68 -3.64 3.48 -3.26
CA VAL A 68 -4.37 2.30 -3.75
C VAL A 68 -5.27 2.70 -4.91
N VAL A 69 -5.08 2.06 -6.05
CA VAL A 69 -5.91 2.22 -7.25
C VAL A 69 -6.79 0.99 -7.42
N TRP A 70 -8.09 1.18 -7.46
CA TRP A 70 -9.06 0.11 -7.60
C TRP A 70 -9.47 -0.08 -9.06
N ARG A 71 -9.38 -1.33 -9.54
CA ARG A 71 -9.87 -1.75 -10.85
C ARG A 71 -10.94 -2.80 -10.66
N ARG A 72 -12.18 -2.47 -10.98
CA ARG A 72 -13.29 -3.43 -10.92
C ARG A 72 -13.19 -4.40 -12.08
N CYS A 73 -13.11 -5.70 -11.77
CA CYS A 73 -13.04 -6.77 -12.74
C CYS A 73 -14.31 -7.61 -12.67
N ARG A 74 -14.91 -7.91 -13.81
CA ARG A 74 -16.04 -8.86 -13.86
C ARG A 74 -15.46 -10.27 -13.89
N GLY A 75 -16.10 -11.20 -13.14
CA GLY A 75 -15.74 -12.61 -13.15
C GLY A 75 -15.76 -13.17 -14.58
N ALA A 76 -14.86 -14.10 -14.83
CA ALA A 76 -14.51 -14.63 -16.14
C ALA A 76 -15.70 -15.12 -16.96
N LEU A 77 -16.16 -14.27 -17.90
CA LEU A 77 -16.62 -14.72 -19.19
C LEU A 77 -15.59 -14.22 -20.22
N PRO A 78 -15.13 -15.06 -21.15
CA PRO A 78 -13.98 -14.74 -22.01
C PRO A 78 -14.27 -13.78 -23.14
N THR A 79 -15.32 -13.00 -23.06
CA THR A 79 -15.69 -12.04 -24.09
C THR A 79 -15.71 -10.64 -23.50
N VAL A 80 -14.84 -9.80 -24.00
CA VAL A 80 -14.77 -8.35 -23.89
C VAL A 80 -13.76 -7.84 -22.85
N SER A 81 -12.70 -7.28 -23.41
CA SER A 81 -11.70 -6.41 -22.76
C SER A 81 -10.80 -7.06 -21.71
N ALA A 82 -10.14 -8.16 -22.09
CA ALA A 82 -9.08 -8.79 -21.32
C ALA A 82 -7.82 -7.89 -21.11
N ALA A 83 -7.82 -6.69 -21.67
CA ALA A 83 -6.66 -5.79 -21.60
C ALA A 83 -6.50 -5.09 -20.23
N THR A 84 -7.50 -5.16 -19.35
CA THR A 84 -7.49 -4.44 -18.07
C THR A 84 -7.65 -5.33 -16.83
N CYS A 85 -8.11 -6.57 -16.99
CA CYS A 85 -8.32 -7.52 -15.90
C CYS A 85 -7.90 -8.92 -16.37
N GLY A 86 -7.02 -9.56 -15.64
CA GLY A 86 -6.45 -10.87 -16.02
C GLY A 86 -5.10 -10.72 -16.70
N GLY A 87 -4.21 -11.64 -16.42
CA GLY A 87 -2.82 -11.63 -16.84
C GLY A 87 -1.90 -11.88 -15.64
N GLN A 88 -0.61 -12.04 -15.89
CA GLN A 88 0.37 -12.05 -14.80
C GLN A 88 0.33 -10.68 -14.12
N THR A 89 0.03 -10.70 -12.83
CA THR A 89 -0.01 -9.46 -12.03
C THR A 89 1.42 -9.14 -11.58
N PRO A 90 1.98 -8.00 -12.03
CA PRO A 90 3.24 -7.52 -11.46
C PRO A 90 3.11 -7.35 -9.93
N ILE A 91 4.22 -7.26 -9.24
CA ILE A 91 4.26 -7.20 -7.76
C ILE A 91 3.46 -6.02 -7.17
N ASN A 92 3.18 -4.98 -7.96
CA ASN A 92 2.34 -3.85 -7.60
C ASN A 92 0.88 -4.01 -8.03
N GLU A 93 0.48 -5.16 -8.60
CA GLU A 93 -0.91 -5.51 -8.89
C GLU A 93 -1.34 -6.70 -8.02
N ILE A 94 -2.54 -6.62 -7.45
CA ILE A 94 -3.11 -7.62 -6.55
C ILE A 94 -4.46 -8.05 -7.08
N ALA A 95 -4.67 -9.34 -7.29
CA ALA A 95 -5.99 -9.88 -7.59
C ALA A 95 -6.74 -10.18 -6.29
N MET A 96 -7.77 -9.36 -5.99
CA MET A 96 -8.62 -9.47 -4.81
C MET A 96 -9.95 -10.10 -5.17
N ARG A 97 -10.33 -11.21 -4.54
CA ARG A 97 -11.60 -11.90 -4.73
C ARG A 97 -12.49 -11.75 -3.50
N LEU A 98 -13.73 -11.38 -3.71
CA LEU A 98 -14.78 -11.40 -2.69
C LEU A 98 -15.67 -12.62 -2.94
N LEU A 99 -15.73 -13.53 -1.99
CA LEU A 99 -16.47 -14.79 -2.15
C LEU A 99 -17.73 -14.82 -1.27
N SER A 100 -18.82 -15.37 -1.81
CA SER A 100 -20.07 -15.63 -1.08
C SER A 100 -20.04 -16.90 -0.22
N VAL A 101 -18.90 -17.60 -0.19
CA VAL A 101 -18.68 -18.81 0.62
C VAL A 101 -17.79 -18.51 1.82
N GLY A 102 -17.91 -19.34 2.86
CA GLY A 102 -17.04 -19.24 4.05
C GLY A 102 -15.63 -19.77 3.80
N PRO A 103 -14.71 -19.56 4.78
CA PRO A 103 -13.35 -20.07 4.71
C PRO A 103 -13.34 -21.62 4.74
N PRO A 104 -12.24 -22.24 4.26
CA PRO A 104 -12.03 -23.67 4.40
C PRO A 104 -12.10 -24.10 5.88
N SER A 105 -12.50 -25.35 6.12
CA SER A 105 -12.60 -25.94 7.47
C SER A 105 -11.27 -25.92 8.24
N SER A 106 -10.14 -25.87 7.53
CA SER A 106 -8.80 -25.75 8.12
C SER A 106 -8.54 -24.40 8.79
N HIS A 107 -9.31 -23.36 8.44
CA HIS A 107 -9.16 -22.00 8.98
C HIS A 107 -10.52 -21.39 9.35
N PRO A 108 -11.26 -22.01 10.26
CA PRO A 108 -12.58 -21.52 10.65
C PRO A 108 -12.44 -20.12 11.28
N GLY A 109 -13.33 -19.22 10.88
CA GLY A 109 -13.33 -17.84 11.40
C GLY A 109 -12.39 -16.88 10.69
N SER A 110 -11.61 -17.33 9.71
CA SER A 110 -10.80 -16.42 8.88
C SER A 110 -11.70 -15.47 8.07
N LEU A 111 -11.33 -14.18 8.03
CA LEU A 111 -12.03 -13.19 7.22
C LEU A 111 -11.51 -13.17 5.79
N GLY A 112 -10.24 -13.56 5.60
CA GLY A 112 -9.61 -13.60 4.30
C GLY A 112 -8.40 -14.53 4.27
N GLN A 113 -7.76 -14.58 3.12
CA GLN A 113 -6.59 -15.41 2.87
C GLN A 113 -5.79 -14.87 1.69
N THR A 114 -4.46 -14.79 1.84
CA THR A 114 -3.56 -14.32 0.80
C THR A 114 -2.58 -15.41 0.39
N PHE A 115 -2.34 -15.54 -0.91
CA PHE A 115 -1.37 -16.45 -1.51
C PHE A 115 -0.42 -15.70 -2.43
N ALA A 116 0.87 -16.03 -2.37
CA ALA A 116 1.84 -15.66 -3.38
C ALA A 116 1.91 -16.77 -4.45
N THR A 117 2.01 -16.42 -5.72
CA THR A 117 2.28 -17.36 -6.79
C THR A 117 3.77 -17.56 -6.98
N ALA A 118 4.16 -18.66 -7.64
CA ALA A 118 5.55 -18.93 -7.98
C ALA A 118 6.15 -17.85 -8.89
N GLU A 119 5.32 -17.21 -9.68
CA GLU A 119 5.68 -16.14 -10.64
C GLU A 119 5.72 -14.74 -9.97
N GLY A 120 5.52 -14.66 -8.66
CA GLY A 120 5.57 -13.39 -7.89
C GLY A 120 4.28 -12.59 -7.86
N GLY A 121 3.18 -13.11 -8.40
CA GLY A 121 1.85 -12.52 -8.28
C GLY A 121 1.23 -12.77 -6.90
N TYR A 122 0.22 -11.97 -6.56
CA TYR A 122 -0.50 -12.11 -5.31
C TYR A 122 -1.99 -12.27 -5.56
N TYR A 123 -2.58 -13.28 -4.90
CA TYR A 123 -4.02 -13.48 -4.83
C TYR A 123 -4.47 -13.32 -3.41
N ALA A 124 -5.43 -12.45 -3.21
CA ALA A 124 -6.11 -12.30 -1.93
C ALA A 124 -7.58 -12.65 -2.09
N THR A 125 -8.14 -13.23 -1.06
CA THR A 125 -9.55 -13.63 -1.01
C THR A 125 -10.14 -13.16 0.30
N VAL A 126 -11.34 -12.56 0.25
CA VAL A 126 -12.12 -12.21 1.45
C VAL A 126 -13.42 -13.02 1.44
N PHE A 127 -13.74 -13.62 2.58
CA PHE A 127 -14.93 -14.43 2.81
C PHE A 127 -16.06 -13.56 3.35
N VAL A 128 -16.92 -13.08 2.46
CA VAL A 128 -17.99 -12.12 2.76
C VAL A 128 -18.93 -12.58 3.90
N PRO A 129 -19.34 -13.86 3.97
CA PRO A 129 -20.16 -14.32 5.10
C PRO A 129 -19.47 -14.19 6.46
N SER A 130 -18.16 -14.49 6.54
CA SER A 130 -17.39 -14.35 7.78
C SER A 130 -17.29 -12.90 8.22
N VAL A 131 -17.02 -11.99 7.26
CA VAL A 131 -16.98 -10.55 7.54
C VAL A 131 -18.33 -10.05 8.05
N ARG A 132 -19.44 -10.48 7.44
CA ARG A 132 -20.80 -10.10 7.86
C ARG A 132 -21.09 -10.56 9.28
N SER A 133 -20.74 -11.81 9.62
CA SER A 133 -20.88 -12.35 10.96
C SER A 133 -20.05 -11.57 11.99
N GLN A 134 -18.79 -11.30 11.67
CA GLN A 134 -17.88 -10.55 12.53
C GLN A 134 -18.35 -9.10 12.73
N ALA A 135 -18.84 -8.44 11.68
CA ALA A 135 -19.38 -7.07 11.76
C ALA A 135 -20.54 -7.02 12.76
N THR A 136 -21.46 -7.99 12.70
CA THR A 136 -22.55 -8.12 13.68
C THR A 136 -22.01 -8.29 15.10
N GLY A 137 -21.00 -9.13 15.29
CA GLY A 137 -20.37 -9.39 16.60
C GLY A 137 -19.69 -8.15 17.21
N PHE A 138 -19.18 -7.25 16.38
CA PHE A 138 -18.58 -5.99 16.80
C PHE A 138 -19.55 -4.80 16.84
N GLY A 139 -20.76 -4.95 16.30
CA GLY A 139 -21.70 -3.83 16.13
C GLY A 139 -21.23 -2.80 15.09
N LEU A 140 -20.45 -3.24 14.09
CA LEU A 140 -19.97 -2.41 13.00
C LEU A 140 -20.86 -2.57 11.76
N SER A 141 -20.86 -1.56 10.88
CA SER A 141 -21.46 -1.73 9.56
C SER A 141 -20.64 -2.75 8.73
N PHE A 142 -21.34 -3.55 7.96
CA PHE A 142 -20.73 -4.61 7.16
C PHE A 142 -19.70 -4.09 6.16
N ASP A 143 -20.05 -3.07 5.41
CA ASP A 143 -19.19 -2.45 4.40
C ASP A 143 -17.92 -1.82 4.98
N LEU A 144 -18.02 -1.27 6.19
CA LEU A 144 -16.87 -0.74 6.92
C LEU A 144 -15.89 -1.87 7.27
N LEU A 145 -16.37 -2.95 7.91
CA LEU A 145 -15.50 -4.07 8.27
C LEU A 145 -14.97 -4.80 7.02
N LEU A 146 -15.76 -4.88 5.95
CA LEU A 146 -15.33 -5.46 4.68
C LEU A 146 -14.16 -4.67 4.06
N GLY A 147 -14.22 -3.35 4.08
CA GLY A 147 -13.11 -2.51 3.62
C GLY A 147 -11.83 -2.75 4.40
N TYR A 148 -11.92 -2.89 5.73
CA TYR A 148 -10.77 -3.22 6.58
C TYR A 148 -10.25 -4.65 6.35
N ALA A 149 -11.13 -5.64 6.14
CA ALA A 149 -10.71 -7.00 5.81
C ALA A 149 -9.97 -7.03 4.46
N VAL A 150 -10.47 -6.32 3.46
CA VAL A 150 -9.79 -6.16 2.16
C VAL A 150 -8.43 -5.48 2.33
N ALA A 151 -8.34 -4.39 3.11
CA ALA A 151 -7.08 -3.71 3.38
C ALA A 151 -6.07 -4.60 4.11
N HIS A 152 -6.51 -5.45 5.04
CA HIS A 152 -5.66 -6.42 5.72
C HIS A 152 -5.04 -7.43 4.75
N GLU A 153 -5.84 -7.99 3.83
CA GLU A 153 -5.35 -8.94 2.83
C GLU A 153 -4.39 -8.26 1.81
N VAL A 154 -4.67 -7.00 1.41
CA VAL A 154 -3.72 -6.19 0.64
C VAL A 154 -2.43 -5.99 1.44
N GLY A 155 -2.54 -5.75 2.74
CA GLY A 155 -1.38 -5.65 3.64
C GLY A 155 -0.51 -6.91 3.60
N HIS A 156 -1.09 -8.11 3.60
CA HIS A 156 -0.34 -9.37 3.44
C HIS A 156 0.37 -9.46 2.08
N CYS A 157 -0.25 -9.01 1.00
CA CYS A 157 0.41 -8.95 -0.31
C CYS A 157 1.66 -8.05 -0.27
N LEU A 158 1.59 -6.92 0.45
CA LEU A 158 2.67 -5.94 0.53
C LEU A 158 3.77 -6.32 1.53
N LEU A 159 3.42 -6.99 2.62
CA LEU A 159 4.32 -7.23 3.76
C LEU A 159 4.83 -8.67 3.84
N GLY A 160 4.11 -9.60 3.20
CA GLY A 160 4.32 -11.03 3.33
C GLY A 160 3.50 -11.66 4.47
N PRO A 161 3.71 -12.95 4.74
CA PRO A 161 2.99 -13.68 5.78
C PRO A 161 3.34 -13.15 7.17
N GLY A 162 2.46 -13.44 8.13
CA GLY A 162 2.61 -13.06 9.54
C GLY A 162 1.74 -11.87 9.92
N HIS A 163 1.53 -11.74 11.22
CA HIS A 163 0.68 -10.73 11.82
C HIS A 163 1.46 -9.86 12.80
N SER A 164 0.89 -8.71 13.12
CA SER A 164 1.42 -7.79 14.13
C SER A 164 0.60 -7.86 15.42
N VAL A 165 1.18 -7.35 16.48
CA VAL A 165 0.49 -7.26 17.79
C VAL A 165 -0.52 -6.11 17.84
N ALA A 166 -0.50 -5.18 16.87
CA ALA A 166 -1.36 -4.00 16.82
C ALA A 166 -1.58 -3.51 15.39
N GLY A 167 -2.59 -2.66 15.20
CA GLY A 167 -2.88 -2.00 13.93
C GLY A 167 -3.57 -2.90 12.91
N LEU A 168 -3.59 -2.45 11.66
CA LEU A 168 -4.29 -3.11 10.56
C LEU A 168 -3.91 -4.59 10.42
N MET A 169 -2.63 -4.92 10.59
CA MET A 169 -2.09 -6.28 10.42
C MET A 169 -2.19 -7.15 11.67
N ARG A 170 -3.01 -6.80 12.67
CA ARG A 170 -3.29 -7.70 13.79
C ARG A 170 -4.09 -8.91 13.31
N GLY A 171 -3.66 -10.13 13.68
CA GLY A 171 -4.27 -11.37 13.21
C GLY A 171 -5.69 -11.65 13.71
N THR A 172 -6.04 -11.08 14.87
CA THR A 172 -7.40 -11.12 15.41
C THR A 172 -7.72 -9.76 16.01
N TRP A 173 -8.62 -9.03 15.41
CA TRP A 173 -9.03 -7.73 15.91
C TRP A 173 -9.83 -7.84 17.21
N THR A 174 -9.54 -6.94 18.12
CA THR A 174 -10.19 -6.81 19.42
C THR A 174 -11.34 -5.80 19.37
N ARG A 175 -12.02 -5.58 20.51
CA ARG A 175 -13.03 -4.51 20.63
C ARG A 175 -12.43 -3.11 20.52
N GLU A 176 -11.19 -2.96 20.96
CA GLU A 176 -10.43 -1.71 20.81
C GLU A 176 -10.14 -1.43 19.33
N ASP A 177 -9.67 -2.45 18.59
CA ASP A 177 -9.48 -2.33 17.15
C ASP A 177 -10.81 -2.04 16.42
N ALA A 178 -11.91 -2.66 16.83
CA ALA A 178 -13.24 -2.37 16.28
C ALA A 178 -13.66 -0.92 16.54
N SER A 179 -13.29 -0.34 17.68
CA SER A 179 -13.51 1.08 17.98
C SER A 179 -12.64 1.99 17.10
N GLU A 180 -11.42 1.58 16.75
CA GLU A 180 -10.57 2.29 15.80
C GLU A 180 -11.12 2.18 14.36
N ILE A 181 -11.59 1.00 13.97
CA ILE A 181 -12.30 0.78 12.70
C ILE A 181 -13.50 1.74 12.58
N ALA A 182 -14.34 1.82 13.62
CA ALA A 182 -15.50 2.71 13.64
C ALA A 182 -15.14 4.20 13.43
N ARG A 183 -13.94 4.60 13.82
CA ARG A 183 -13.40 5.96 13.65
C ARG A 183 -12.51 6.12 12.40
N LEU A 184 -12.38 5.08 11.57
CA LEU A 184 -11.48 5.06 10.40
C LEU A 184 -10.01 5.34 10.77
N SER A 185 -9.58 4.93 11.96
CA SER A 185 -8.24 5.22 12.51
C SER A 185 -7.34 4.00 12.67
N LEU A 186 -7.82 2.80 12.31
CA LEU A 186 -6.98 1.60 12.29
C LEU A 186 -6.13 1.58 11.02
N HIS A 187 -4.83 1.72 11.15
CA HIS A 187 -3.88 1.84 10.03
C HIS A 187 -2.71 0.84 10.16
N LEU A 188 -1.90 0.77 9.12
CA LEU A 188 -0.57 0.17 9.21
C LEU A 188 0.27 0.91 10.27
N THR A 189 1.05 0.16 11.03
CA THR A 189 2.07 0.77 11.89
C THR A 189 3.12 1.49 11.04
N LYS A 190 3.80 2.49 11.59
CA LYS A 190 4.87 3.22 10.88
C LYS A 190 5.96 2.30 10.33
N ARG A 191 6.25 1.18 11.03
CA ARG A 191 7.22 0.18 10.59
C ARG A 191 6.72 -0.59 9.38
N GLU A 192 5.47 -1.03 9.39
CA GLU A 192 4.83 -1.74 8.28
C GLU A 192 4.71 -0.85 7.05
N ALA A 193 4.25 0.39 7.21
CA ALA A 193 4.15 1.36 6.14
C ALA A 193 5.51 1.54 5.44
N ARG A 194 6.60 1.75 6.18
CA ARG A 194 7.96 1.86 5.61
C ARG A 194 8.40 0.59 4.90
N LYS A 195 8.11 -0.60 5.46
CA LYS A 195 8.45 -1.89 4.82
C LYS A 195 7.70 -2.08 3.51
N ALA A 196 6.41 -1.77 3.47
CA ALA A 196 5.58 -1.88 2.28
C ALA A 196 6.04 -0.92 1.17
N VAL A 197 6.29 0.34 1.50
CA VAL A 197 6.84 1.34 0.56
C VAL A 197 8.18 0.88 -0.01
N ALA A 198 9.12 0.44 0.84
CA ALA A 198 10.44 -0.03 0.38
C ALA A 198 10.32 -1.22 -0.58
N ARG A 199 9.38 -2.14 -0.33
CA ARG A 199 9.15 -3.29 -1.20
C ARG A 199 8.57 -2.90 -2.55
N LEU A 200 7.60 -1.98 -2.58
CA LEU A 200 7.05 -1.45 -3.84
C LEU A 200 8.10 -0.72 -4.66
N THR A 201 8.91 0.14 -4.03
CA THR A 201 10.03 0.83 -4.69
C THR A 201 11.04 -0.15 -5.29
N ALA A 202 11.41 -1.20 -4.56
CA ALA A 202 12.34 -2.21 -5.07
C ALA A 202 11.77 -2.97 -6.27
N ALA A 203 10.46 -3.22 -6.27
CA ALA A 203 9.78 -3.88 -7.37
C ALA A 203 9.71 -3.01 -8.64
N GLU A 204 9.41 -1.71 -8.48
CA GLU A 204 9.44 -0.78 -9.60
C GLU A 204 10.84 -0.73 -10.25
N LEU A 205 11.89 -0.62 -9.43
CA LEU A 205 13.27 -0.60 -9.93
C LEU A 205 13.67 -1.91 -10.63
N ALA A 206 13.10 -3.05 -10.23
CA ALA A 206 13.36 -4.33 -10.88
C ALA A 206 12.66 -4.45 -12.24
N ALA A 207 11.52 -3.80 -12.42
CA ALA A 207 10.75 -3.80 -13.66
C ALA A 207 11.39 -2.94 -14.79
N TYR A 208 12.34 -2.06 -14.45
CA TYR A 208 13.08 -1.21 -15.42
C TYR A 208 14.40 -1.83 -15.92
N LYS A 209 14.74 -3.05 -15.50
CA LYS A 209 15.95 -3.77 -15.92
C LYS A 209 15.65 -4.83 -16.96
#